data_a92b61be807f4d7f43659877f4dd382a
#
_entry.id   a92b61be807f4d7f43659877f4dd382a
#
_cell.length_a   1.000
_cell.length_b   1.000
_cell.length_c   1.000
_cell.angle_alpha   90.00
_cell.angle_beta   90.00
_cell.angle_gamma   90.00
#
_symmetry.space_group_name_H-M   'P 1'
#
loop_
_entity.id
_entity.type
_entity.pdbx_description
1 polymer ?
#
loop_
_entity_poly.entity_id
_entity_poly.type
_entity_poly.pdbx_seq_one_letter_code
_entity_poly.pdbx_strand_id
1 'polypeptide(L)'
;MMDDKDIEEYHKMIDSLTKKTYQPLPDSLHIGDSKIHGQGLIAKENIPMGTDLGISHYRKGDDVIRTPLGGFINHSEDPSATRKQIRIEPYWDKWNVTTIKDIKKGEEITLKYTMYRVDNAD
;
A
#
# COMPACT_ATOMS: atom_id res chain seq x y z
N MET A 1 -29.48 5.26 -0.86
CA MET A 1 -29.47 6.20 -2.00
C MET A 1 -28.43 7.27 -1.74
N MET A 2 -27.63 7.59 -2.75
CA MET A 2 -26.60 8.61 -2.62
C MET A 2 -27.21 9.99 -2.64
N ASP A 3 -26.79 10.88 -1.76
CA ASP A 3 -27.17 12.29 -1.82
C ASP A 3 -26.22 13.05 -2.74
N ASP A 4 -26.44 14.35 -2.92
CA ASP A 4 -25.64 15.18 -3.84
C ASP A 4 -24.18 15.21 -3.44
N LYS A 5 -23.88 15.20 -2.16
CA LYS A 5 -22.50 15.20 -1.67
C LYS A 5 -21.79 13.88 -2.00
N ASP A 6 -22.48 12.76 -1.83
CA ASP A 6 -21.92 11.44 -2.15
C ASP A 6 -21.65 11.32 -3.65
N ILE A 7 -22.55 11.83 -4.48
CA ILE A 7 -22.38 11.83 -5.93
C ILE A 7 -21.17 12.66 -6.32
N GLU A 8 -21.00 13.84 -5.71
CA GLU A 8 -19.87 14.71 -5.98
C GLU A 8 -18.55 14.01 -5.61
N GLU A 9 -18.49 13.38 -4.44
CA GLU A 9 -17.29 12.66 -4.02
C GLU A 9 -16.98 11.47 -4.93
N TYR A 10 -18.02 10.77 -5.38
CA TYR A 10 -17.86 9.67 -6.33
C TYR A 10 -17.25 10.17 -7.64
N HIS A 11 -17.74 11.30 -8.17
CA HIS A 11 -17.22 11.88 -9.40
C HIS A 11 -15.77 12.32 -9.24
N LYS A 12 -15.41 12.88 -8.09
CA LYS A 12 -14.01 13.25 -7.80
C LYS A 12 -13.11 12.05 -7.80
N MET A 13 -13.57 10.95 -7.23
CA MET A 13 -12.82 9.71 -7.20
C MET A 13 -12.60 9.15 -8.60
N ILE A 14 -13.65 9.12 -9.42
CA ILE A 14 -13.55 8.64 -10.79
C ILE A 14 -12.62 9.54 -11.61
N ASP A 15 -12.74 10.86 -11.47
CA ASP A 15 -11.86 11.81 -12.12
C ASP A 15 -10.41 11.58 -11.76
N SER A 16 -10.13 11.35 -10.48
CA SER A 16 -8.79 11.07 -9.99
C SER A 16 -8.21 9.80 -10.62
N LEU A 17 -9.03 8.77 -10.79
CA LEU A 17 -8.58 7.50 -11.36
C LEU A 17 -8.37 7.58 -12.88
N THR A 18 -9.07 8.47 -13.57
CA THR A 18 -9.05 8.54 -15.03
C THR A 18 -8.15 9.64 -15.58
N LYS A 19 -7.70 10.57 -14.75
CA LYS A 19 -6.83 11.67 -15.14
C LYS A 19 -5.37 11.36 -14.86
N LYS A 20 -4.49 12.23 -15.38
CA LYS A 20 -3.04 12.12 -15.19
C LYS A 20 -2.60 12.25 -13.73
N THR A 21 -3.52 12.67 -12.85
CA THR A 21 -3.25 12.81 -11.42
C THR A 21 -3.28 11.50 -10.65
N TYR A 22 -3.75 10.41 -11.27
CA TYR A 22 -3.74 9.13 -10.59
C TYR A 22 -2.32 8.63 -10.42
N GLN A 23 -1.95 8.32 -9.18
CA GLN A 23 -0.63 7.82 -8.85
C GLN A 23 -0.76 6.49 -8.13
N PRO A 24 -0.35 5.39 -8.75
CA PRO A 24 -0.40 4.07 -8.10
C PRO A 24 0.59 3.91 -6.96
N LEU A 25 1.62 4.76 -6.91
CA LEU A 25 2.61 4.80 -5.83
C LEU A 25 2.74 6.23 -5.32
N PRO A 26 3.10 6.41 -4.03
CA PRO A 26 3.41 7.76 -3.55
C PRO A 26 4.67 8.30 -4.23
N ASP A 27 4.81 9.63 -4.26
CA ASP A 27 5.95 10.30 -4.91
C ASP A 27 7.30 9.89 -4.34
N SER A 28 7.30 9.43 -3.09
CA SER A 28 8.53 9.04 -2.40
C SER A 28 9.09 7.70 -2.84
N LEU A 29 8.35 6.94 -3.66
CA LEU A 29 8.73 5.59 -4.06
C LEU A 29 8.79 5.43 -5.57
N HIS A 30 9.65 4.52 -6.03
CA HIS A 30 9.63 4.04 -7.41
C HIS A 30 9.94 2.55 -7.44
N ILE A 31 9.62 1.91 -8.55
CA ILE A 31 9.96 0.51 -8.77
C ILE A 31 11.36 0.45 -9.34
N GLY A 32 12.22 -0.34 -8.71
CA GLY A 32 13.60 -0.48 -9.16
C GLY A 32 14.14 -1.87 -8.86
N ASP A 33 15.38 -2.10 -9.25
CA ASP A 33 16.02 -3.39 -9.01
C ASP A 33 16.19 -3.63 -7.52
N SER A 34 15.78 -4.81 -7.08
CA SER A 34 15.86 -5.21 -5.68
C SER A 34 17.12 -6.04 -5.44
N LYS A 35 17.75 -5.84 -4.30
CA LYS A 35 18.85 -6.70 -3.85
C LYS A 35 18.33 -8.02 -3.29
N ILE A 36 17.03 -8.13 -3.08
CA ILE A 36 16.40 -9.29 -2.49
C ILE A 36 15.86 -10.22 -3.59
N HIS A 37 15.02 -9.69 -4.45
CA HIS A 37 14.38 -10.48 -5.48
C HIS A 37 13.78 -9.57 -6.54
N GLY A 38 14.19 -9.78 -7.80
CA GLY A 38 13.61 -9.08 -8.95
C GLY A 38 13.56 -7.58 -8.78
N GLN A 39 12.36 -7.03 -8.84
CA GLN A 39 12.12 -5.61 -8.62
C GLN A 39 11.46 -5.38 -7.28
N GLY A 40 11.64 -4.19 -6.74
CA GLY A 40 11.07 -3.82 -5.45
C GLY A 40 10.73 -2.35 -5.39
N LEU A 41 10.28 -1.91 -4.23
CA LEU A 41 9.96 -0.50 -3.97
C LEU A 41 11.18 0.19 -3.38
N ILE A 42 11.66 1.22 -4.07
CA ILE A 42 12.88 1.93 -3.69
C ILE A 42 12.52 3.36 -3.30
N ALA A 43 13.09 3.83 -2.20
CA ALA A 43 12.86 5.21 -1.75
C ALA A 43 13.55 6.21 -2.68
N LYS A 44 12.80 7.16 -3.20
CA LYS A 44 13.34 8.27 -4.01
C LYS A 44 13.94 9.36 -3.15
N GLU A 45 13.59 9.37 -1.87
CA GLU A 45 14.01 10.39 -0.92
C GLU A 45 14.02 9.77 0.47
N ASN A 46 14.52 10.50 1.45
CA ASN A 46 14.48 10.03 2.82
C ASN A 46 13.03 10.01 3.31
N ILE A 47 12.65 8.91 3.96
CA ILE A 47 11.28 8.71 4.46
C ILE A 47 11.36 8.51 5.97
N PRO A 48 10.74 9.39 6.77
CA PRO A 48 10.75 9.23 8.23
C PRO A 48 9.96 8.01 8.69
N MET A 49 10.37 7.47 9.83
CA MET A 49 9.58 6.45 10.52
C MET A 49 8.18 6.94 10.79
N GLY A 50 7.19 6.06 10.66
CA GLY A 50 5.79 6.40 10.90
C GLY A 50 5.07 6.98 9.68
N THR A 51 5.70 6.96 8.51
CA THR A 51 5.08 7.47 7.29
C THR A 51 4.12 6.44 6.71
N ASP A 52 2.90 6.86 6.41
CA ASP A 52 1.91 6.03 5.71
C ASP A 52 2.24 6.05 4.22
N LEU A 53 2.57 4.89 3.66
CA LEU A 53 2.92 4.75 2.26
C LEU A 53 1.73 4.44 1.36
N GLY A 54 0.57 4.19 1.96
CA GLY A 54 -0.63 3.88 1.21
C GLY A 54 -1.12 2.46 1.43
N ILE A 55 -2.02 2.04 0.56
CA ILE A 55 -2.71 0.77 0.69
C ILE A 55 -2.04 -0.30 -0.16
N SER A 56 -1.72 -1.44 0.47
CA SER A 56 -1.14 -2.58 -0.25
C SER A 56 -2.19 -3.53 -0.79
N HIS A 57 -3.27 -3.71 -0.05
CA HIS A 57 -4.33 -4.66 -0.38
C HIS A 57 -5.68 -4.17 0.06
N TYR A 58 -6.70 -4.63 -0.66
CA TYR A 58 -8.10 -4.55 -0.25
C TYR A 58 -8.67 -5.96 -0.17
N ARG A 59 -9.61 -6.16 0.74
CA ARG A 59 -10.42 -7.37 0.75
C ARG A 59 -11.88 -6.97 0.75
N LYS A 60 -12.63 -7.53 -0.19
CA LYS A 60 -14.08 -7.37 -0.24
C LYS A 60 -14.69 -8.77 -0.31
N GLY A 61 -15.36 -9.18 0.76
CA GLY A 61 -15.84 -10.55 0.89
C GLY A 61 -14.65 -11.52 0.87
N ASP A 62 -14.65 -12.43 -0.07
CA ASP A 62 -13.57 -13.42 -0.25
C ASP A 62 -12.49 -12.96 -1.23
N ASP A 63 -12.69 -11.81 -1.87
CA ASP A 63 -11.75 -11.32 -2.88
C ASP A 63 -10.68 -10.43 -2.25
N VAL A 64 -9.42 -10.74 -2.55
CA VAL A 64 -8.29 -9.91 -2.15
C VAL A 64 -7.71 -9.26 -3.40
N ILE A 65 -7.61 -7.94 -3.38
CA ILE A 65 -7.10 -7.14 -4.49
C ILE A 65 -5.79 -6.49 -4.06
N ARG A 66 -4.74 -6.73 -4.83
CA ARG A 66 -3.42 -6.19 -4.56
C ARG A 66 -3.20 -4.92 -5.38
N THR A 67 -2.75 -3.86 -4.73
CA THR A 67 -2.38 -2.61 -5.41
C THR A 67 -0.95 -2.73 -5.95
N PRO A 68 -0.49 -1.78 -6.79
CA PRO A 68 0.92 -1.76 -7.20
C PRO A 68 1.88 -1.72 -6.01
N LEU A 69 1.55 -0.99 -4.96
CA LEU A 69 2.36 -0.96 -3.74
C LEU A 69 2.52 -2.37 -3.17
N GLY A 70 1.42 -3.09 -3.00
CA GLY A 70 1.43 -4.45 -2.48
C GLY A 70 2.06 -5.45 -3.44
N GLY A 71 2.04 -5.17 -4.74
CA GLY A 71 2.57 -6.07 -5.75
C GLY A 71 4.08 -6.10 -5.86
N PHE A 72 4.74 -5.01 -5.48
CA PHE A 72 6.20 -4.87 -5.63
C PHE A 72 6.97 -4.85 -4.32
N ILE A 73 6.30 -4.94 -3.19
CA ILE A 73 6.99 -4.92 -1.90
C ILE A 73 7.54 -6.31 -1.57
N ASN A 74 8.83 -6.39 -1.30
CA ASN A 74 9.52 -7.66 -1.02
C ASN A 74 9.54 -7.99 0.46
N HIS A 75 9.76 -9.27 0.75
CA HIS A 75 9.88 -9.77 2.12
C HIS A 75 11.27 -9.54 2.68
N SER A 76 11.34 -9.19 3.96
CA SER A 76 12.59 -9.19 4.73
C SER A 76 12.31 -9.61 6.16
N GLU A 77 13.25 -10.32 6.77
CA GLU A 77 13.18 -10.65 8.19
C GLU A 77 13.53 -9.45 9.06
N ASP A 78 14.15 -8.41 8.47
CA ASP A 78 14.41 -7.13 9.10
C ASP A 78 13.70 -6.03 8.29
N PRO A 79 12.37 -5.95 8.39
CA PRO A 79 11.59 -5.10 7.50
C PRO A 79 11.70 -3.62 7.85
N SER A 80 11.50 -2.77 6.84
CA SER A 80 11.46 -1.32 7.02
C SER A 80 10.05 -0.78 7.19
N ALA A 81 9.04 -1.61 6.99
CA ALA A 81 7.64 -1.22 7.09
C ALA A 81 6.78 -2.33 7.66
N THR A 82 5.58 -1.98 8.07
CA THR A 82 4.58 -2.94 8.55
C THR A 82 3.25 -2.67 7.89
N ARG A 83 2.39 -3.68 7.85
CA ARG A 83 1.03 -3.55 7.36
C ARG A 83 0.06 -3.50 8.52
N LYS A 84 -0.94 -2.66 8.40
CA LYS A 84 -2.00 -2.55 9.39
C LYS A 84 -3.33 -2.77 8.70
N GLN A 85 -4.08 -3.75 9.18
CA GLN A 85 -5.42 -4.04 8.68
C GLN A 85 -6.40 -3.03 9.27
N ILE A 86 -7.23 -2.46 8.41
CA ILE A 86 -8.25 -1.51 8.80
C ILE A 86 -9.56 -1.96 8.21
N ARG A 87 -10.57 -2.14 9.06
CA ARG A 87 -11.91 -2.48 8.60
C ARG A 87 -12.60 -1.21 8.13
N ILE A 88 -13.05 -1.21 6.87
CA ILE A 88 -13.79 -0.09 6.29
C ILE A 88 -15.27 -0.25 6.61
N GLU A 89 -15.78 -1.47 6.36
CA GLU A 89 -17.17 -1.84 6.69
C GLU A 89 -17.26 -3.36 6.71
N PRO A 90 -18.40 -3.95 7.11
CA PRO A 90 -18.52 -5.42 7.11
C PRO A 90 -18.12 -6.03 5.78
N TYR A 91 -17.23 -7.02 5.83
CA TYR A 91 -16.70 -7.72 4.66
C TYR A 91 -15.81 -6.89 3.76
N TRP A 92 -15.35 -5.71 4.21
CA TRP A 92 -14.48 -4.86 3.44
C TRP A 92 -13.35 -4.32 4.33
N ASP A 93 -12.14 -4.76 4.05
CA ASP A 93 -10.93 -4.36 4.77
C ASP A 93 -9.88 -3.78 3.82
N LYS A 94 -8.95 -3.04 4.39
CA LYS A 94 -7.76 -2.59 3.67
C LYS A 94 -6.54 -2.80 4.55
N TRP A 95 -5.37 -2.88 3.94
CA TRP A 95 -4.09 -2.94 4.66
C TRP A 95 -3.25 -1.76 4.24
N ASN A 96 -2.93 -0.89 5.20
CA ASN A 96 -2.02 0.23 4.98
C ASN A 96 -0.61 -0.19 5.33
N VAL A 97 0.35 0.35 4.59
CA VAL A 97 1.78 0.14 4.82
C VAL A 97 2.35 1.39 5.48
N THR A 98 2.99 1.21 6.63
CA THR A 98 3.58 2.30 7.40
C THR A 98 5.03 1.96 7.71
N THR A 99 5.92 2.93 7.55
CA THR A 99 7.34 2.72 7.86
C THR A 99 7.55 2.55 9.36
N ILE A 100 8.43 1.62 9.74
CA ILE A 100 8.75 1.34 11.15
C ILE A 100 10.18 1.75 11.50
N LYS A 101 10.89 2.35 10.57
CA LYS A 101 12.21 2.96 10.80
C LYS A 101 12.42 4.06 9.76
N ASP A 102 13.41 4.89 10.00
CA ASP A 102 13.79 5.90 9.00
C ASP A 102 14.40 5.18 7.81
N ILE A 103 13.98 5.59 6.61
CA ILE A 103 14.44 4.99 5.36
C ILE A 103 15.19 6.06 4.59
N LYS A 104 16.39 5.72 4.13
CA LYS A 104 17.21 6.65 3.35
C LYS A 104 16.93 6.48 1.88
N LYS A 105 17.13 7.57 1.13
CA LYS A 105 17.05 7.54 -0.33
C LYS A 105 17.86 6.37 -0.87
N GLY A 106 17.26 5.59 -1.76
CA GLY A 106 17.88 4.44 -2.38
C GLY A 106 17.66 3.12 -1.66
N GLU A 107 17.16 3.16 -0.43
CA GLU A 107 16.87 1.93 0.30
C GLU A 107 15.54 1.32 -0.13
N GLU A 108 15.44 0.03 0.02
CA GLU A 108 14.24 -0.72 -0.36
C GLU A 108 13.23 -0.77 0.79
N ILE A 109 11.94 -0.62 0.43
CA ILE A 109 10.85 -0.78 1.38
C ILE A 109 10.49 -2.27 1.43
N THR A 110 10.51 -2.84 2.62
CA THR A 110 10.26 -4.26 2.81
C THR A 110 9.25 -4.51 3.91
N LEU A 111 8.58 -5.64 3.81
CA LEU A 111 7.66 -6.13 4.83
C LEU A 111 8.10 -7.53 5.28
N LYS A 112 7.73 -7.90 6.47
CA LYS A 112 7.79 -9.31 6.85
C LYS A 112 6.48 -9.95 6.42
N TYR A 113 6.56 -10.92 5.52
CA TYR A 113 5.37 -11.57 5.01
C TYR A 113 4.73 -12.45 6.07
N THR A 114 3.57 -12.04 6.51
CA THR A 114 2.72 -12.83 7.39
C THR A 114 1.34 -12.99 6.78
N MET A 115 1.23 -12.64 5.50
CA MET A 115 -0.06 -12.53 4.84
C MET A 115 -0.90 -13.79 4.93
N TYR A 116 -0.30 -14.93 4.60
CA TYR A 116 -1.03 -16.18 4.66
C TYR A 116 -1.46 -16.53 6.08
N ARG A 117 -0.66 -16.16 7.09
CA ARG A 117 -1.06 -16.35 8.48
C ARG A 117 -2.12 -15.37 8.90
N VAL A 118 -2.03 -14.16 8.42
CA VAL A 118 -3.08 -13.16 8.64
C VAL A 118 -4.38 -13.68 8.08
N ASP A 119 -4.35 -14.19 6.85
CA ASP A 119 -5.53 -14.74 6.20
C ASP A 119 -6.12 -15.92 6.99
N ASN A 120 -5.27 -16.73 7.58
CA ASN A 120 -5.69 -17.90 8.35
C ASN A 120 -6.08 -17.54 9.78
N ALA A 121 -5.42 -16.54 10.34
CA ALA A 121 -5.68 -16.11 11.71
C ALA A 121 -6.88 -15.18 11.80
N ASP A 122 -7.22 -14.62 10.71
CA ASP A 122 -8.34 -13.70 10.61
C ASP A 122 -9.67 -14.42 10.69
#